data_8e80f3eced05c40ceba002162b92f703
#
_entry.id   8e80f3eced05c40ceba002162b92f703
#
_cell.length_a   1.000
_cell.length_b   1.000
_cell.length_c   1.000
_cell.angle_alpha   90.00
_cell.angle_beta   90.00
_cell.angle_gamma   90.00
#
_symmetry.space_group_name_H-M   'P 1'
#
loop_
_entity.id
_entity.type
_entity.pdbx_description
1 polymer ?
#
loop_
_entity_poly.entity_id
_entity_poly.type
_entity_poly.pdbx_seq_one_letter_code
_entity_poly.pdbx_strand_id
1 'polypeptide(L)'
;AAKPDAIKKKAGRVVEEVLDALDTGKLRVCEPTDDGWVLHPWVKRAILLSFGRFDNARIVEEAFADTAGPLDAIEMRYRLPSYYDKLPTKRNWKKLGARCVPGGIARYGSYLGKGAILMPAFVNIGAYVDDGTMVDTWATVGSCAQIGKDVHLSGGVGIGGVLEPPQAMPVIVEDGAFVGSRCIVVEGVCIGREAVLGAGVVLTASTPIVDVRGSEPVVSKGAIPPRAVVIPGTLPKRFPAGEFGTPCALIIGDRSESTDQKTSLNAALRDFEVPV
;
A
#
# COMPACT_ATOMS: atom_id res chain seq x y z
N ALA A 1 39.99 14.26 -12.42
CA ALA A 1 38.89 14.06 -11.48
C ALA A 1 37.74 14.99 -11.88
N ALA A 2 36.49 14.49 -12.00
CA ALA A 2 35.34 15.31 -12.33
C ALA A 2 35.09 16.34 -11.21
N LYS A 3 34.72 17.59 -11.59
CA LYS A 3 34.43 18.63 -10.62
C LYS A 3 33.22 18.20 -9.74
N PRO A 4 33.23 18.49 -8.42
CA PRO A 4 32.14 18.08 -7.49
C PRO A 4 30.73 18.45 -7.97
N ASP A 5 30.58 19.62 -8.62
CA ASP A 5 29.30 20.08 -9.16
C ASP A 5 28.83 19.25 -10.37
N ALA A 6 29.74 18.75 -11.21
CA ALA A 6 29.40 17.87 -12.32
C ALA A 6 28.91 16.50 -11.82
N ILE A 7 29.48 15.99 -10.72
CA ILE A 7 29.05 14.74 -10.06
C ILE A 7 27.69 14.93 -9.44
N LYS A 8 27.46 16.03 -8.71
CA LYS A 8 26.15 16.37 -8.13
C LYS A 8 25.05 16.51 -9.18
N LYS A 9 25.36 17.19 -10.31
CA LYS A 9 24.42 17.35 -11.43
C LYS A 9 24.08 16.01 -12.09
N LYS A 10 25.08 15.14 -12.32
CA LYS A 10 24.90 13.80 -12.89
C LYS A 10 24.10 12.89 -11.97
N ALA A 11 24.42 12.87 -10.67
CA ALA A 11 23.67 12.11 -9.67
C ALA A 11 22.21 12.57 -9.55
N GLY A 12 21.97 13.89 -9.62
CA GLY A 12 20.62 14.45 -9.61
C GLY A 12 19.76 13.94 -10.77
N ARG A 13 20.31 13.92 -11.99
CA ARG A 13 19.60 13.41 -13.17
C ARG A 13 19.25 11.93 -13.04
N VAL A 14 20.15 11.10 -12.52
CA VAL A 14 19.87 9.68 -12.28
C VAL A 14 18.75 9.49 -11.27
N VAL A 15 18.69 10.27 -10.19
CA VAL A 15 17.59 10.23 -9.22
C VAL A 15 16.27 10.59 -9.88
N GLU A 16 16.21 11.62 -10.71
CA GLU A 16 15.02 12.02 -11.47
C GLU A 16 14.57 10.91 -12.42
N GLU A 17 15.48 10.30 -13.17
CA GLU A 17 15.20 9.16 -14.06
C GLU A 17 14.64 7.94 -13.29
N VAL A 18 15.13 7.67 -12.07
CA VAL A 18 14.59 6.61 -11.21
C VAL A 18 13.18 6.94 -10.74
N LEU A 19 12.91 8.19 -10.33
CA LEU A 19 11.57 8.59 -9.92
C LEU A 19 10.58 8.52 -11.08
N ASP A 20 10.97 8.94 -12.29
CA ASP A 20 10.15 8.81 -13.49
C ASP A 20 9.85 7.34 -13.83
N ALA A 21 10.85 6.47 -13.68
CA ALA A 21 10.68 5.04 -13.92
C ALA A 21 9.73 4.39 -12.89
N LEU A 22 9.83 4.78 -11.63
CA LEU A 22 8.88 4.37 -10.58
C LEU A 22 7.47 4.91 -10.86
N ASP A 23 7.35 6.19 -11.22
CA ASP A 23 6.09 6.86 -11.50
C ASP A 23 5.31 6.23 -12.65
N THR A 24 6.03 5.68 -13.62
CA THR A 24 5.49 5.04 -14.82
C THR A 24 5.40 3.51 -14.72
N GLY A 25 5.79 2.92 -13.60
CA GLY A 25 5.80 1.46 -13.38
C GLY A 25 6.87 0.70 -14.16
N LYS A 26 7.79 1.38 -14.82
CA LYS A 26 8.95 0.76 -15.50
C LYS A 26 9.99 0.18 -14.55
N LEU A 27 9.95 0.62 -13.30
CA LEU A 27 10.81 0.18 -12.22
C LEU A 27 9.95 -0.06 -10.97
N ARG A 28 10.28 -1.11 -10.23
CA ARG A 28 9.66 -1.41 -8.92
C ARG A 28 10.71 -1.46 -7.83
N VAL A 29 10.31 -1.16 -6.61
CA VAL A 29 11.18 -1.33 -5.42
C VAL A 29 11.38 -2.80 -5.09
N CYS A 30 10.37 -3.62 -5.36
CA CYS A 30 10.39 -5.06 -5.17
C CYS A 30 9.58 -5.72 -6.26
N GLU A 31 10.11 -6.76 -6.89
CA GLU A 31 9.52 -7.42 -8.06
C GLU A 31 9.19 -8.89 -7.76
N PRO A 32 8.05 -9.41 -8.25
CA PRO A 32 7.78 -10.84 -8.19
C PRO A 32 8.66 -11.59 -9.19
N THR A 33 9.15 -12.76 -8.78
CA THR A 33 9.89 -13.71 -9.60
C THR A 33 9.35 -15.11 -9.38
N ASP A 34 9.80 -16.10 -10.15
CA ASP A 34 9.40 -17.49 -9.96
C ASP A 34 9.81 -18.04 -8.57
N ASP A 35 10.90 -17.51 -8.01
CA ASP A 35 11.45 -17.91 -6.70
C ASP A 35 10.93 -17.03 -5.53
N GLY A 36 9.97 -16.14 -5.77
CA GLY A 36 9.42 -15.22 -4.78
C GLY A 36 9.67 -13.75 -5.12
N TRP A 37 9.85 -12.90 -4.11
CA TRP A 37 9.98 -11.46 -4.28
C TRP A 37 11.43 -10.99 -4.16
N VAL A 38 11.91 -10.22 -5.16
CA VAL A 38 13.26 -9.66 -5.20
C VAL A 38 13.25 -8.17 -4.89
N LEU A 39 13.91 -7.79 -3.81
CA LEU A 39 14.05 -6.39 -3.39
C LEU A 39 15.22 -5.72 -4.12
N HIS A 40 15.02 -4.45 -4.52
CA HIS A 40 16.03 -3.57 -5.09
C HIS A 40 16.41 -2.44 -4.10
N PRO A 41 17.32 -2.66 -3.13
CA PRO A 41 17.65 -1.67 -2.10
C PRO A 41 18.21 -0.35 -2.67
N TRP A 42 18.82 -0.40 -3.86
CA TRP A 42 19.35 0.78 -4.54
C TRP A 42 18.23 1.75 -4.98
N VAL A 43 17.04 1.22 -5.31
CA VAL A 43 15.86 2.04 -5.66
C VAL A 43 15.41 2.85 -4.44
N LYS A 44 15.32 2.22 -3.28
CA LYS A 44 15.00 2.92 -2.02
C LYS A 44 16.03 4.01 -1.69
N ARG A 45 17.32 3.72 -1.92
CA ARG A 45 18.38 4.74 -1.75
C ARG A 45 18.20 5.93 -2.69
N ALA A 46 17.77 5.70 -3.93
CA ALA A 46 17.47 6.78 -4.87
C ALA A 46 16.30 7.64 -4.39
N ILE A 47 15.23 7.01 -3.85
CA ILE A 47 14.10 7.72 -3.21
C ILE A 47 14.59 8.58 -2.05
N LEU A 48 15.41 8.03 -1.15
CA LEU A 48 15.96 8.78 -0.01
C LEU A 48 16.81 9.97 -0.45
N LEU A 49 17.64 9.79 -1.50
CA LEU A 49 18.45 10.87 -2.07
C LEU A 49 17.59 11.99 -2.67
N SER A 50 16.40 11.69 -3.19
CA SER A 50 15.51 12.70 -3.76
C SER A 50 15.08 13.73 -2.72
N PHE A 51 14.83 13.33 -1.47
CA PHE A 51 14.45 14.25 -0.39
C PHE A 51 15.55 15.24 -0.01
N GLY A 52 16.82 14.89 -0.22
CA GLY A 52 17.94 15.82 -0.07
C GLY A 52 18.21 16.68 -1.32
N ARG A 53 17.65 16.29 -2.47
CA ARG A 53 17.86 16.94 -3.77
C ARG A 53 16.90 18.09 -4.03
N PHE A 54 15.64 17.91 -3.62
CA PHE A 54 14.57 18.87 -3.87
C PHE A 54 14.32 19.73 -2.64
N ASP A 55 14.12 21.02 -2.86
CA ASP A 55 13.64 21.95 -1.83
C ASP A 55 12.12 21.86 -1.73
N ASN A 56 11.58 22.22 -0.55
CA ASN A 56 10.15 22.39 -0.41
C ASN A 56 9.67 23.51 -1.32
N ALA A 57 8.66 23.23 -2.11
CA ALA A 57 8.03 24.20 -2.99
C ALA A 57 6.51 24.19 -2.79
N ARG A 58 5.88 25.29 -3.12
CA ARG A 58 4.41 25.38 -3.12
C ARG A 58 3.87 24.52 -4.27
N ILE A 59 3.04 23.54 -3.94
CA ILE A 59 2.31 22.71 -4.88
C ILE A 59 0.88 23.25 -4.91
N VAL A 60 0.44 23.72 -6.08
CA VAL A 60 -0.93 24.19 -6.31
C VAL A 60 -1.60 23.18 -7.23
N GLU A 61 -2.76 22.69 -6.85
CA GLU A 61 -3.59 21.90 -7.75
C GLU A 61 -4.23 22.85 -8.77
N GLU A 62 -4.03 22.57 -10.07
CA GLU A 62 -4.75 23.27 -11.13
C GLU A 62 -6.21 22.79 -11.10
N ALA A 63 -7.10 23.64 -10.63
CA ALA A 63 -8.52 23.35 -10.65
C ALA A 63 -9.13 23.73 -12.01
N PHE A 64 -9.89 22.81 -12.57
CA PHE A 64 -10.96 23.05 -13.54
C PHE A 64 -10.63 23.89 -14.78
N ALA A 65 -9.41 23.79 -15.32
CA ALA A 65 -9.06 24.50 -16.56
C ALA A 65 -10.00 24.17 -17.74
N ASP A 66 -10.69 23.03 -17.69
CA ASP A 66 -11.51 22.54 -18.82
C ASP A 66 -13.03 22.70 -18.63
N THR A 67 -13.54 23.14 -17.48
CA THR A 67 -14.99 23.06 -17.21
C THR A 67 -15.63 24.29 -16.57
N ALA A 68 -14.88 25.26 -16.10
CA ALA A 68 -15.42 26.45 -15.44
C ALA A 68 -15.11 27.72 -16.25
N GLY A 69 -16.09 28.61 -16.35
CA GLY A 69 -15.86 29.98 -16.78
C GLY A 69 -14.83 30.69 -15.87
N PRO A 70 -14.43 31.91 -16.22
CA PRO A 70 -13.36 32.60 -15.50
C PRO A 70 -13.76 32.80 -14.02
N LEU A 71 -13.16 31.97 -13.14
CA LEU A 71 -13.16 32.24 -11.70
C LEU A 71 -12.28 33.46 -11.47
N ASP A 72 -12.73 34.39 -10.65
CA ASP A 72 -11.86 35.52 -10.32
C ASP A 72 -10.63 35.02 -9.51
N ALA A 73 -9.55 35.79 -9.56
CA ALA A 73 -8.28 35.41 -8.94
C ALA A 73 -8.38 35.24 -7.41
N ILE A 74 -9.42 35.79 -6.77
CA ILE A 74 -9.68 35.67 -5.34
C ILE A 74 -10.37 34.34 -5.04
N GLU A 75 -11.39 33.94 -5.80
CA GLU A 75 -12.04 32.65 -5.65
C GLU A 75 -11.04 31.49 -5.90
N MET A 76 -10.14 31.64 -6.87
CA MET A 76 -9.09 30.68 -7.15
C MET A 76 -8.09 30.55 -5.99
N ARG A 77 -7.73 31.63 -5.31
CA ARG A 77 -6.79 31.61 -4.18
C ARG A 77 -7.30 30.86 -2.96
N TYR A 78 -8.60 30.84 -2.73
CA TYR A 78 -9.20 30.24 -1.53
C TYR A 78 -9.81 28.85 -1.75
N ARG A 79 -10.01 28.43 -2.99
CA ARG A 79 -10.62 27.14 -3.32
C ARG A 79 -9.63 26.03 -3.69
N LEU A 80 -8.38 26.38 -4.02
CA LEU A 80 -7.38 25.41 -4.41
C LEU A 80 -6.59 24.94 -3.20
N PRO A 81 -6.56 23.62 -2.93
CA PRO A 81 -5.61 23.08 -1.99
C PRO A 81 -4.19 23.50 -2.37
N SER A 82 -3.45 24.02 -1.42
CA SER A 82 -2.03 24.28 -1.62
C SER A 82 -1.22 23.51 -0.58
N TYR A 83 -0.20 22.82 -1.07
CA TYR A 83 0.70 22.04 -0.26
C TYR A 83 2.10 22.66 -0.31
N TYR A 84 2.96 22.28 0.63
CA TYR A 84 4.34 22.69 0.66
C TYR A 84 5.22 21.46 0.90
N ASP A 85 5.70 20.86 -0.17
CA ASP A 85 6.48 19.60 -0.12
C ASP A 85 7.55 19.56 -1.21
N LYS A 86 8.46 18.60 -1.10
CA LYS A 86 9.58 18.36 -2.01
C LYS A 86 9.15 17.70 -3.32
N LEU A 87 8.09 16.91 -3.30
CA LEU A 87 7.64 16.10 -4.44
C LEU A 87 6.18 16.43 -4.77
N PRO A 88 5.85 16.58 -6.06
CA PRO A 88 4.47 16.83 -6.46
C PRO A 88 3.58 15.60 -6.24
N THR A 89 2.28 15.81 -6.38
CA THR A 89 1.28 14.74 -6.46
C THR A 89 0.99 14.37 -7.91
N LYS A 90 0.45 13.17 -8.15
CA LYS A 90 -0.02 12.76 -9.47
C LYS A 90 -1.23 13.58 -9.90
N ARG A 91 -1.32 13.90 -11.20
CA ARG A 91 -2.38 14.75 -11.75
C ARG A 91 -3.10 14.14 -12.95
N ASN A 92 -2.42 13.48 -13.83
CA ASN A 92 -2.94 13.04 -15.13
C ASN A 92 -3.76 11.73 -15.03
N TRP A 93 -4.80 11.70 -14.18
CA TRP A 93 -5.63 10.52 -13.89
C TRP A 93 -6.21 9.86 -15.15
N LYS A 94 -6.70 10.66 -16.11
CA LYS A 94 -7.20 10.14 -17.39
C LYS A 94 -6.11 9.40 -18.17
N LYS A 95 -4.89 9.94 -18.24
CA LYS A 95 -3.74 9.31 -18.92
C LYS A 95 -3.29 8.05 -18.20
N LEU A 96 -3.36 8.02 -16.86
CA LEU A 96 -3.05 6.84 -16.06
C LEU A 96 -4.10 5.75 -16.22
N GLY A 97 -5.31 6.09 -16.65
CA GLY A 97 -6.43 5.15 -16.68
C GLY A 97 -6.94 4.77 -15.28
N ALA A 98 -6.63 5.57 -14.29
CA ALA A 98 -7.01 5.39 -12.89
C ALA A 98 -8.04 6.44 -12.47
N ARG A 99 -8.84 6.15 -11.43
CA ARG A 99 -9.82 7.07 -10.86
C ARG A 99 -9.40 7.52 -9.45
N CYS A 100 -9.45 8.81 -9.19
CA CYS A 100 -9.21 9.37 -7.86
C CYS A 100 -10.41 10.21 -7.44
N VAL A 101 -11.04 9.84 -6.34
CA VAL A 101 -12.13 10.61 -5.74
C VAL A 101 -11.55 11.85 -5.04
N PRO A 102 -12.24 13.00 -5.02
CA PRO A 102 -11.77 14.20 -4.33
C PRO A 102 -11.28 13.90 -2.91
N GLY A 103 -10.09 14.40 -2.58
CA GLY A 103 -9.38 14.10 -1.33
C GLY A 103 -8.39 12.93 -1.41
N GLY A 104 -8.39 12.15 -2.51
CA GLY A 104 -7.37 11.14 -2.74
C GLY A 104 -6.05 11.75 -3.20
N ILE A 105 -4.93 11.19 -2.76
CA ILE A 105 -3.58 11.68 -3.05
C ILE A 105 -2.67 10.50 -3.42
N ALA A 106 -1.99 10.61 -4.54
CA ALA A 106 -0.86 9.75 -4.88
C ALA A 106 0.37 10.63 -5.12
N ARG A 107 1.47 10.35 -4.42
CA ARG A 107 2.72 11.07 -4.60
C ARG A 107 3.41 10.66 -5.89
N TYR A 108 4.08 11.60 -6.54
CA TYR A 108 4.99 11.34 -7.66
C TYR A 108 6.04 10.29 -7.26
N GLY A 109 6.36 9.37 -8.19
CA GLY A 109 7.19 8.19 -7.90
C GLY A 109 6.43 7.02 -7.26
N SER A 110 5.08 7.09 -7.14
CA SER A 110 4.24 5.91 -6.95
C SER A 110 3.66 5.46 -8.29
N TYR A 111 3.37 4.18 -8.46
CA TYR A 111 2.68 3.65 -9.63
C TYR A 111 1.22 3.33 -9.33
N LEU A 112 0.35 3.64 -10.27
CA LEU A 112 -1.07 3.26 -10.26
C LEU A 112 -1.39 2.61 -11.58
N GLY A 113 -1.82 1.37 -11.55
CA GLY A 113 -2.23 0.57 -12.68
C GLY A 113 -3.54 1.03 -13.31
N LYS A 114 -3.83 0.51 -14.49
CA LYS A 114 -5.06 0.80 -15.21
C LYS A 114 -6.27 0.27 -14.43
N GLY A 115 -7.29 1.10 -14.30
CA GLY A 115 -8.50 0.75 -13.55
C GLY A 115 -8.34 0.85 -12.04
N ALA A 116 -7.17 1.23 -11.51
CA ALA A 116 -7.00 1.47 -10.08
C ALA A 116 -7.90 2.61 -9.61
N ILE A 117 -8.43 2.49 -8.39
CA ILE A 117 -9.37 3.47 -7.80
C ILE A 117 -8.89 3.88 -6.41
N LEU A 118 -8.79 5.19 -6.16
CA LEU A 118 -8.57 5.78 -4.85
C LEU A 118 -9.87 6.44 -4.35
N MET A 119 -10.45 5.95 -3.22
CA MET A 119 -11.78 6.34 -2.70
C MET A 119 -11.74 6.95 -1.29
N PRO A 120 -11.53 8.23 -1.12
CA PRO A 120 -10.26 8.92 -1.24
C PRO A 120 -9.21 8.21 -0.37
N ALA A 121 -8.00 8.13 -0.86
CA ALA A 121 -6.95 7.33 -0.24
C ALA A 121 -5.59 8.01 -0.42
N PHE A 122 -4.56 7.51 0.28
CA PHE A 122 -3.21 8.02 0.15
C PHE A 122 -2.26 6.94 -0.34
N VAL A 123 -1.49 7.23 -1.40
CA VAL A 123 -0.44 6.35 -1.93
C VAL A 123 0.90 7.09 -1.92
N ASN A 124 1.86 6.52 -1.20
CA ASN A 124 3.16 7.15 -0.99
C ASN A 124 4.17 6.75 -2.09
N ILE A 125 5.28 7.49 -2.14
CA ILE A 125 6.39 7.30 -3.10
C ILE A 125 6.95 5.87 -3.03
N GLY A 126 7.34 5.33 -4.18
CA GLY A 126 7.87 3.97 -4.32
C GLY A 126 6.82 2.87 -4.18
N ALA A 127 5.59 3.20 -3.78
CA ALA A 127 4.50 2.24 -3.78
C ALA A 127 4.09 1.86 -5.20
N TYR A 128 3.71 0.61 -5.36
CA TYR A 128 3.17 0.05 -6.61
C TYR A 128 1.79 -0.50 -6.33
N VAL A 129 0.79 0.04 -7.01
CA VAL A 129 -0.62 -0.40 -6.95
C VAL A 129 -0.99 -0.86 -8.35
N ASP A 130 -1.23 -2.13 -8.53
CA ASP A 130 -1.43 -2.75 -9.84
C ASP A 130 -2.87 -2.58 -10.35
N ASP A 131 -3.12 -3.08 -11.57
CA ASP A 131 -4.36 -2.92 -12.31
C ASP A 131 -5.59 -3.39 -11.52
N GLY A 132 -6.70 -2.69 -11.67
CA GLY A 132 -8.00 -3.05 -11.10
C GLY A 132 -8.12 -2.89 -9.58
N THR A 133 -7.05 -2.55 -8.90
CA THR A 133 -7.02 -2.48 -7.42
C THR A 133 -7.78 -1.27 -6.88
N MET A 134 -8.57 -1.50 -5.82
CA MET A 134 -9.27 -0.46 -5.08
C MET A 134 -8.54 -0.16 -3.76
N VAL A 135 -8.14 1.09 -3.58
CA VAL A 135 -7.69 1.65 -2.30
C VAL A 135 -8.84 2.48 -1.77
N ASP A 136 -9.63 1.89 -0.86
CA ASP A 136 -10.91 2.44 -0.41
C ASP A 136 -10.72 3.58 0.61
N THR A 137 -11.84 4.10 1.09
CA THR A 137 -11.97 5.33 1.87
C THR A 137 -11.00 5.39 3.05
N TRP A 138 -10.11 6.39 3.00
CA TRP A 138 -9.07 6.64 4.01
C TRP A 138 -8.07 5.49 4.22
N ALA A 139 -8.00 4.54 3.30
CA ALA A 139 -6.92 3.58 3.29
C ALA A 139 -5.60 4.24 2.85
N THR A 140 -4.49 3.71 3.33
CA THR A 140 -3.15 4.21 3.02
C THR A 140 -2.27 3.10 2.48
N VAL A 141 -1.49 3.42 1.43
CA VAL A 141 -0.43 2.57 0.91
C VAL A 141 0.89 3.26 1.19
N GLY A 142 1.64 2.72 2.14
CA GLY A 142 2.91 3.29 2.61
C GLY A 142 4.02 3.20 1.57
N SER A 143 5.11 3.92 1.83
CA SER A 143 6.26 3.97 0.91
C SER A 143 6.77 2.59 0.56
N CYS A 144 7.00 2.36 -0.73
CA CYS A 144 7.58 1.12 -1.27
C CYS A 144 6.69 -0.13 -1.19
N ALA A 145 5.49 -0.07 -0.60
CA ALA A 145 4.57 -1.21 -0.54
C ALA A 145 4.17 -1.66 -1.95
N GLN A 146 3.99 -2.98 -2.11
CA GLN A 146 3.66 -3.61 -3.39
C GLN A 146 2.27 -4.23 -3.30
N ILE A 147 1.33 -3.69 -4.05
CA ILE A 147 -0.06 -4.15 -4.09
C ILE A 147 -0.31 -4.73 -5.48
N GLY A 148 -0.74 -5.97 -5.53
CA GLY A 148 -1.03 -6.72 -6.74
C GLY A 148 -2.30 -6.25 -7.46
N LYS A 149 -2.72 -7.05 -8.45
CA LYS A 149 -3.91 -6.79 -9.28
C LYS A 149 -5.19 -7.18 -8.52
N ASP A 150 -6.27 -6.45 -8.83
CA ASP A 150 -7.61 -6.75 -8.33
C ASP A 150 -7.68 -6.92 -6.80
N VAL A 151 -6.79 -6.23 -6.08
CA VAL A 151 -6.77 -6.18 -4.62
C VAL A 151 -7.83 -5.18 -4.13
N HIS A 152 -8.50 -5.52 -3.03
CA HIS A 152 -9.36 -4.58 -2.32
C HIS A 152 -8.77 -4.26 -0.95
N LEU A 153 -8.29 -3.02 -0.78
CA LEU A 153 -7.93 -2.47 0.52
C LEU A 153 -9.13 -1.69 1.05
N SER A 154 -9.87 -2.27 1.98
CA SER A 154 -11.12 -1.68 2.50
C SER A 154 -10.88 -0.41 3.32
N GLY A 155 -11.97 0.26 3.71
CA GLY A 155 -11.91 1.55 4.38
C GLY A 155 -11.01 1.57 5.62
N GLY A 156 -10.09 2.53 5.65
CA GLY A 156 -9.16 2.74 6.76
C GLY A 156 -8.07 1.68 6.91
N VAL A 157 -7.84 0.84 5.92
CA VAL A 157 -6.69 -0.08 5.90
C VAL A 157 -5.38 0.71 5.93
N GLY A 158 -4.46 0.30 6.80
CA GLY A 158 -3.11 0.85 6.89
C GLY A 158 -2.07 -0.13 6.38
N ILE A 159 -1.58 0.07 5.15
CA ILE A 159 -0.40 -0.63 4.64
C ILE A 159 0.82 0.20 4.99
N GLY A 160 1.71 -0.36 5.80
CA GLY A 160 2.90 0.33 6.29
C GLY A 160 3.94 0.58 5.22
N GLY A 161 4.63 1.70 5.37
CA GLY A 161 5.79 2.02 4.54
C GLY A 161 7.07 1.42 5.12
N VAL A 162 7.90 0.86 4.25
CA VAL A 162 9.24 0.35 4.59
C VAL A 162 10.25 0.96 3.63
N LEU A 163 10.47 2.26 3.76
CA LEU A 163 11.50 2.96 3.00
C LEU A 163 12.88 2.76 3.64
N GLU A 164 12.93 2.81 4.95
CA GLU A 164 14.13 2.61 5.76
C GLU A 164 13.93 1.44 6.73
N PRO A 165 14.96 0.60 6.92
CA PRO A 165 16.24 0.61 6.21
C PRO A 165 16.09 0.07 4.76
N PRO A 166 16.97 0.51 3.82
CA PRO A 166 16.81 0.16 2.39
C PRO A 166 16.79 -1.33 2.08
N GLN A 167 17.46 -2.15 2.90
CA GLN A 167 17.52 -3.62 2.75
C GLN A 167 16.29 -4.35 3.32
N ALA A 168 15.39 -3.68 4.05
CA ALA A 168 14.19 -4.33 4.59
C ALA A 168 13.16 -4.56 3.48
N MET A 169 12.48 -5.72 3.52
CA MET A 169 11.39 -6.03 2.58
C MET A 169 10.23 -5.05 2.77
N PRO A 170 9.61 -4.57 1.69
CA PRO A 170 8.37 -3.81 1.80
C PRO A 170 7.20 -4.73 2.14
N VAL A 171 6.08 -4.14 2.56
CA VAL A 171 4.82 -4.87 2.64
C VAL A 171 4.39 -5.27 1.23
N ILE A 172 3.93 -6.51 1.10
CA ILE A 172 3.46 -7.09 -0.15
C ILE A 172 2.03 -7.58 0.07
N VAL A 173 1.14 -7.24 -0.86
CA VAL A 173 -0.21 -7.79 -0.94
C VAL A 173 -0.38 -8.31 -2.35
N GLU A 174 -0.48 -9.62 -2.49
CA GLU A 174 -0.55 -10.28 -3.79
C GLU A 174 -1.93 -10.17 -4.42
N ASP A 175 -2.01 -10.57 -5.71
CA ASP A 175 -3.20 -10.41 -6.55
C ASP A 175 -4.47 -10.99 -5.91
N GLY A 176 -5.59 -10.30 -6.10
CA GLY A 176 -6.92 -10.75 -5.68
C GLY A 176 -7.15 -10.81 -4.16
N ALA A 177 -6.19 -10.37 -3.36
CA ALA A 177 -6.36 -10.34 -1.90
C ALA A 177 -7.43 -9.32 -1.49
N PHE A 178 -8.18 -9.66 -0.45
CA PHE A 178 -9.16 -8.79 0.19
C PHE A 178 -8.71 -8.45 1.61
N VAL A 179 -8.45 -7.17 1.88
CA VAL A 179 -8.02 -6.70 3.20
C VAL A 179 -9.15 -5.92 3.84
N GLY A 180 -9.75 -6.49 4.87
CA GLY A 180 -10.92 -5.94 5.58
C GLY A 180 -10.64 -4.59 6.24
N SER A 181 -11.73 -3.86 6.53
CA SER A 181 -11.66 -2.51 7.10
C SER A 181 -10.80 -2.43 8.36
N ARG A 182 -10.00 -1.36 8.47
CA ARG A 182 -9.13 -1.09 9.62
C ARG A 182 -8.06 -2.15 9.88
N CYS A 183 -7.78 -3.04 8.93
CA CYS A 183 -6.58 -3.88 9.03
C CYS A 183 -5.30 -3.03 8.97
N ILE A 184 -4.29 -3.46 9.71
CA ILE A 184 -2.95 -2.87 9.70
C ILE A 184 -1.97 -3.96 9.26
N VAL A 185 -1.22 -3.71 8.19
CA VAL A 185 -0.19 -4.64 7.68
C VAL A 185 1.11 -3.86 7.52
N VAL A 186 2.11 -4.20 8.32
CA VAL A 186 3.36 -3.42 8.42
C VAL A 186 4.60 -4.33 8.45
N GLU A 187 5.78 -3.72 8.46
CA GLU A 187 7.08 -4.40 8.71
C GLU A 187 7.38 -5.53 7.73
N GLY A 188 7.03 -5.35 6.44
CA GLY A 188 7.38 -6.30 5.39
C GLY A 188 6.57 -7.60 5.36
N VAL A 189 5.44 -7.62 6.05
CA VAL A 189 4.52 -8.78 5.99
C VAL A 189 4.02 -8.97 4.56
N CYS A 190 3.93 -10.24 4.14
CA CYS A 190 3.39 -10.65 2.86
C CYS A 190 1.98 -11.24 3.02
N ILE A 191 1.01 -10.72 2.28
CA ILE A 191 -0.33 -11.27 2.16
C ILE A 191 -0.41 -12.02 0.84
N GLY A 192 -0.58 -13.33 0.92
CA GLY A 192 -0.61 -14.21 -0.25
C GLY A 192 -1.82 -13.98 -1.15
N ARG A 193 -1.69 -14.44 -2.39
CA ARG A 193 -2.70 -14.32 -3.45
C ARG A 193 -4.10 -14.72 -2.95
N GLU A 194 -5.10 -13.90 -3.26
CA GLU A 194 -6.50 -14.17 -2.94
C GLU A 194 -6.80 -14.39 -1.44
N ALA A 195 -5.87 -14.11 -0.55
CA ALA A 195 -6.13 -14.20 0.89
C ALA A 195 -7.18 -13.16 1.32
N VAL A 196 -7.93 -13.50 2.35
CA VAL A 196 -9.00 -12.67 2.91
C VAL A 196 -8.68 -12.36 4.37
N LEU A 197 -8.50 -11.09 4.70
CA LEU A 197 -8.34 -10.62 6.07
C LEU A 197 -9.65 -10.02 6.56
N GLY A 198 -10.18 -10.56 7.65
CA GLY A 198 -11.31 -9.97 8.39
C GLY A 198 -10.96 -8.58 8.93
N ALA A 199 -11.97 -7.76 9.19
CA ALA A 199 -11.78 -6.42 9.70
C ALA A 199 -10.96 -6.41 11.01
N GLY A 200 -10.07 -5.43 11.16
CA GLY A 200 -9.29 -5.23 12.37
C GLY A 200 -8.11 -6.19 12.57
N VAL A 201 -7.74 -7.00 11.59
CA VAL A 201 -6.52 -7.82 11.66
C VAL A 201 -5.29 -6.92 11.67
N VAL A 202 -4.40 -7.13 12.65
CA VAL A 202 -3.13 -6.39 12.77
C VAL A 202 -1.96 -7.35 12.60
N LEU A 203 -1.14 -7.10 11.58
CA LEU A 203 0.03 -7.91 11.23
C LEU A 203 1.30 -7.06 11.22
N THR A 204 2.22 -7.44 12.09
CA THR A 204 3.61 -6.97 12.13
C THR A 204 4.55 -8.14 11.86
N ALA A 205 5.84 -7.90 11.69
CA ALA A 205 6.83 -8.98 11.55
C ALA A 205 6.83 -9.97 12.73
N SER A 206 6.36 -9.54 13.89
CA SER A 206 6.34 -10.32 15.13
C SER A 206 4.97 -10.90 15.50
N THR A 207 3.89 -10.44 14.89
CA THR A 207 2.53 -10.92 15.17
C THR A 207 2.44 -12.43 14.91
N PRO A 208 2.03 -13.25 15.91
CA PRO A 208 1.78 -14.67 15.69
C PRO A 208 0.62 -14.87 14.72
N ILE A 209 0.82 -15.72 13.73
CA ILE A 209 -0.19 -16.20 12.80
C ILE A 209 -0.43 -17.66 13.13
N VAL A 210 -1.62 -17.97 13.62
CA VAL A 210 -1.99 -19.29 14.10
C VAL A 210 -2.93 -19.95 13.11
N ASP A 211 -2.49 -21.00 12.48
CA ASP A 211 -3.34 -21.82 11.61
C ASP A 211 -4.08 -22.84 12.47
N VAL A 212 -5.40 -22.71 12.53
CA VAL A 212 -6.30 -23.57 13.32
C VAL A 212 -7.15 -24.50 12.46
N ARG A 213 -6.81 -24.69 11.18
CA ARG A 213 -7.54 -25.58 10.26
C ARG A 213 -7.29 -27.06 10.55
N GLY A 214 -6.17 -27.38 11.15
CA GLY A 214 -5.80 -28.76 11.53
C GLY A 214 -6.24 -29.14 12.94
N SER A 215 -5.91 -30.36 13.35
CA SER A 215 -6.15 -30.85 14.73
C SER A 215 -5.25 -30.18 15.77
N GLU A 216 -4.11 -29.66 15.35
CA GLU A 216 -3.15 -28.96 16.20
C GLU A 216 -2.82 -27.59 15.58
N PRO A 217 -2.66 -26.53 16.42
CA PRO A 217 -2.35 -25.22 15.91
C PRO A 217 -0.92 -25.13 15.37
N VAL A 218 -0.77 -24.53 14.18
CA VAL A 218 0.56 -24.24 13.61
C VAL A 218 0.81 -22.72 13.68
N VAL A 219 1.90 -22.33 14.34
CA VAL A 219 2.25 -20.92 14.52
C VAL A 219 3.35 -20.50 13.55
N SER A 220 3.09 -19.46 12.81
CA SER A 220 4.02 -18.81 11.87
C SER A 220 4.07 -17.30 12.08
N LYS A 221 4.86 -16.60 11.27
CA LYS A 221 4.96 -15.13 11.27
C LYS A 221 5.31 -14.61 9.88
N GLY A 222 5.02 -13.34 9.65
CA GLY A 222 5.52 -12.57 8.51
C GLY A 222 4.82 -12.81 7.18
N ALA A 223 4.04 -13.89 7.02
CA ALA A 223 3.30 -14.14 5.79
C ALA A 223 1.97 -14.85 6.03
N ILE A 224 0.95 -14.41 5.32
CA ILE A 224 -0.34 -15.11 5.21
C ILE A 224 -0.31 -15.95 3.92
N PRO A 225 -0.63 -17.26 4.00
CA PRO A 225 -0.68 -18.12 2.82
C PRO A 225 -1.72 -17.67 1.79
N PRO A 226 -1.53 -18.02 0.50
CA PRO A 226 -2.57 -17.81 -0.51
C PRO A 226 -3.92 -18.39 -0.11
N ARG A 227 -5.00 -17.69 -0.46
CA ARG A 227 -6.41 -18.06 -0.23
C ARG A 227 -6.82 -18.23 1.24
N ALA A 228 -5.94 -18.01 2.21
CA ALA A 228 -6.26 -18.12 3.63
C ALA A 228 -7.30 -17.09 4.06
N VAL A 229 -8.27 -17.52 4.87
CA VAL A 229 -9.24 -16.63 5.55
C VAL A 229 -8.76 -16.39 6.97
N VAL A 230 -8.56 -15.14 7.32
CA VAL A 230 -7.88 -14.71 8.55
C VAL A 230 -8.76 -13.79 9.35
N ILE A 231 -8.83 -14.00 10.66
CA ILE A 231 -9.56 -13.12 11.59
C ILE A 231 -8.63 -12.66 12.73
N PRO A 232 -8.99 -11.56 13.42
CA PRO A 232 -8.31 -11.21 14.67
C PRO A 232 -8.50 -12.30 15.73
N GLY A 233 -7.47 -12.56 16.51
CA GLY A 233 -7.51 -13.48 17.62
C GLY A 233 -6.61 -13.07 18.77
N THR A 234 -6.61 -13.87 19.84
CA THR A 234 -5.72 -13.70 20.97
C THR A 234 -5.08 -15.03 21.36
N LEU A 235 -3.83 -14.97 21.80
CA LEU A 235 -3.11 -16.08 22.45
C LEU A 235 -2.88 -15.76 23.91
N PRO A 236 -3.11 -16.72 24.83
CA PRO A 236 -2.81 -16.53 26.23
C PRO A 236 -1.31 -16.38 26.42
N LYS A 237 -0.90 -15.42 27.21
CA LYS A 237 0.49 -15.18 27.57
C LYS A 237 0.60 -14.84 29.06
N ARG A 238 1.52 -15.52 29.74
CA ARG A 238 1.77 -15.30 31.15
C ARG A 238 2.75 -14.14 31.36
N PHE A 239 2.35 -13.21 32.21
CA PHE A 239 3.12 -12.07 32.67
C PHE A 239 3.27 -12.13 34.20
N PRO A 240 4.13 -11.33 34.84
CA PRO A 240 4.24 -11.28 36.30
C PRO A 240 2.91 -10.96 37.01
N ALA A 241 2.03 -10.17 36.39
CA ALA A 241 0.73 -9.78 36.93
C ALA A 241 -0.42 -10.77 36.63
N GLY A 242 -0.14 -11.89 35.92
CA GLY A 242 -1.16 -12.88 35.55
C GLY A 242 -1.12 -13.29 34.09
N GLU A 243 -2.14 -14.02 33.65
CA GLU A 243 -2.32 -14.42 32.26
C GLU A 243 -3.24 -13.45 31.53
N PHE A 244 -2.83 -13.03 30.34
CA PHE A 244 -3.55 -12.08 29.49
C PHE A 244 -3.53 -12.56 28.04
N GLY A 245 -4.61 -12.24 27.27
CA GLY A 245 -4.65 -12.47 25.83
C GLY A 245 -3.76 -11.45 25.10
N THR A 246 -2.82 -11.94 24.31
CA THR A 246 -2.03 -11.09 23.39
C THR A 246 -2.54 -11.22 21.98
N PRO A 247 -2.54 -10.14 21.16
CA PRO A 247 -3.06 -10.20 19.80
C PRO A 247 -2.35 -11.24 18.94
N CYS A 248 -3.12 -11.93 18.11
CA CYS A 248 -2.64 -12.80 17.04
C CYS A 248 -3.60 -12.72 15.84
N ALA A 249 -3.21 -13.32 14.72
CA ALA A 249 -4.09 -13.57 13.59
C ALA A 249 -4.41 -15.06 13.53
N LEU A 250 -5.69 -15.43 13.31
CA LEU A 250 -6.12 -16.82 13.19
C LEU A 250 -6.46 -17.13 11.74
N ILE A 251 -5.82 -18.13 11.16
CA ILE A 251 -6.22 -18.71 9.87
C ILE A 251 -7.29 -19.74 10.17
N ILE A 252 -8.53 -19.47 9.74
CA ILE A 252 -9.71 -20.29 10.08
C ILE A 252 -10.19 -21.17 8.94
N GLY A 253 -9.72 -20.92 7.71
CA GLY A 253 -10.13 -21.65 6.52
C GLY A 253 -9.48 -21.12 5.27
N ASP A 254 -9.95 -21.62 4.13
CA ASP A 254 -9.56 -21.16 2.80
C ASP A 254 -10.75 -20.48 2.10
N ARG A 255 -10.46 -19.51 1.25
CA ARG A 255 -11.44 -18.83 0.40
C ARG A 255 -12.11 -19.87 -0.50
N SER A 256 -13.44 -19.94 -0.45
CA SER A 256 -14.23 -20.88 -1.25
C SER A 256 -14.52 -20.30 -2.65
N GLU A 257 -14.88 -21.15 -3.61
CA GLU A 257 -15.33 -20.73 -4.94
C GLU A 257 -16.61 -19.87 -4.88
N SER A 258 -17.47 -20.13 -3.90
CA SER A 258 -18.67 -19.29 -3.66
C SER A 258 -18.32 -17.89 -3.21
N THR A 259 -17.19 -17.71 -2.55
CA THR A 259 -16.63 -16.41 -2.14
C THR A 259 -16.03 -15.68 -3.33
N ASP A 260 -15.47 -16.39 -4.32
CA ASP A 260 -14.89 -15.81 -5.53
C ASP A 260 -15.96 -15.09 -6.39
N GLN A 261 -17.20 -15.58 -6.36
CA GLN A 261 -18.35 -14.96 -7.06
C GLN A 261 -19.01 -13.81 -6.28
N LYS A 262 -18.76 -13.74 -4.97
CA LYS A 262 -19.33 -12.73 -4.08
C LYS A 262 -18.19 -11.87 -3.55
N THR A 263 -17.93 -10.75 -4.16
CA THR A 263 -16.92 -9.75 -3.77
C THR A 263 -17.15 -9.12 -2.36
N SER A 264 -17.77 -9.83 -1.42
CA SER A 264 -18.04 -9.32 -0.10
C SER A 264 -17.36 -10.18 0.97
N LEU A 265 -16.48 -9.55 1.75
CA LEU A 265 -15.88 -10.11 2.96
C LEU A 265 -16.90 -10.82 3.85
N ASN A 266 -18.09 -10.22 3.98
CA ASN A 266 -19.17 -10.75 4.82
C ASN A 266 -19.65 -12.14 4.39
N ALA A 267 -19.59 -12.47 3.10
CA ALA A 267 -19.94 -13.80 2.63
C ALA A 267 -18.88 -14.84 3.04
N ALA A 268 -17.58 -14.50 2.89
CA ALA A 268 -16.50 -15.39 3.28
C ALA A 268 -16.49 -15.68 4.79
N LEU A 269 -16.75 -14.67 5.62
CA LEU A 269 -16.78 -14.84 7.08
C LEU A 269 -18.03 -15.60 7.56
N ARG A 270 -19.17 -15.42 6.89
CA ARG A 270 -20.41 -16.17 7.20
C ARG A 270 -20.28 -17.67 6.92
N ASP A 271 -19.50 -18.06 5.92
CA ASP A 271 -19.24 -19.47 5.62
C ASP A 271 -18.52 -20.18 6.80
N PHE A 272 -17.88 -19.42 7.69
CA PHE A 272 -17.22 -19.92 8.91
C PHE A 272 -17.96 -19.56 10.20
N GLU A 273 -19.23 -19.13 10.12
CA GLU A 273 -20.05 -18.74 11.27
C GLU A 273 -19.43 -17.64 12.15
N VAL A 274 -18.54 -16.82 11.57
CA VAL A 274 -17.95 -15.67 12.26
C VAL A 274 -18.92 -14.49 12.23
N PRO A 275 -19.23 -13.85 13.39
CA PRO A 275 -20.03 -12.63 13.41
C PRO A 275 -19.39 -11.51 12.58
N VAL A 276 -20.21 -10.81 11.79
CA VAL A 276 -19.76 -9.74 10.86
C VAL A 276 -20.40 -8.42 11.26
#